data_2e94f8892529ee2e606e6bdf9389f4b9
#
_entry.id   2e94f8892529ee2e606e6bdf9389f4b9
#
_cell.length_a   1.000
_cell.length_b   1.000
_cell.length_c   1.000
_cell.angle_alpha   90.00
_cell.angle_beta   90.00
_cell.angle_gamma   90.00
#
_symmetry.space_group_name_H-M   'P 1'
#
loop_
_entity.id
_entity.type
_entity.pdbx_description
1 polymer ?
#
loop_
_entity_poly.entity_id
_entity_poly.type
_entity_poly.pdbx_seq_one_letter_code
_entity_poly.pdbx_strand_id
1 'polypeptide(L)'
;QDKTSICFAIKDRVGALYDCLLPFKHAGVTLTMIESRPSKRRNWEYLFFIDMLGHATDPEIAEALKELNTLAHSLKVLGSYPCAIPLE
;
A
#
# COMPACT_ATOMS: atom_id res chain seq x y z
N GLN A 1 16.39 5.15 8.32
CA GLN A 1 15.21 5.26 7.47
C GLN A 1 14.32 4.04 7.64
N ASP A 2 13.02 4.26 7.68
CA ASP A 2 12.06 3.20 7.92
C ASP A 2 11.33 2.81 6.64
N LYS A 3 10.71 1.65 6.69
CA LYS A 3 9.94 1.08 5.61
C LYS A 3 8.64 0.54 6.18
N THR A 4 7.54 0.76 5.48
CA THR A 4 6.24 0.26 5.91
C THR A 4 5.69 -0.67 4.84
N SER A 5 5.16 -1.80 5.28
CA SER A 5 4.52 -2.78 4.41
C SER A 5 3.03 -2.85 4.71
N ILE A 6 2.23 -2.85 3.65
CA ILE A 6 0.78 -2.94 3.78
C ILE A 6 0.23 -4.00 2.83
N CYS A 7 -0.98 -4.45 3.14
CA CYS A 7 -1.74 -5.31 2.26
C CYS A 7 -3.15 -4.72 2.16
N PHE A 8 -3.67 -4.60 0.96
CA PHE A 8 -5.03 -4.14 0.80
C PHE A 8 -5.74 -4.91 -0.30
N ALA A 9 -7.05 -4.96 -0.20
CA ALA A 9 -7.90 -5.66 -1.16
C ALA A 9 -8.75 -4.66 -1.91
N ILE A 10 -8.85 -4.83 -3.22
CA ILE A 10 -9.71 -3.99 -4.04
C ILE A 10 -10.54 -4.86 -4.96
N LYS A 11 -11.71 -4.32 -5.34
CA LYS A 11 -12.56 -4.92 -6.33
C LYS A 11 -11.87 -4.87 -7.68
N ASP A 12 -11.95 -5.97 -8.44
CA ASP A 12 -11.39 -6.03 -9.78
C ASP A 12 -12.28 -5.21 -10.72
N ARG A 13 -11.92 -3.97 -10.95
CA ARG A 13 -12.60 -3.09 -11.88
C ARG A 13 -11.58 -2.20 -12.57
N VAL A 14 -11.97 -1.68 -13.73
CA VAL A 14 -11.08 -0.82 -14.51
C VAL A 14 -10.62 0.37 -13.68
N GLY A 15 -9.31 0.56 -13.63
CA GLY A 15 -8.73 1.73 -12.95
C GLY A 15 -8.64 1.63 -11.44
N ALA A 16 -9.08 0.53 -10.82
CA ALA A 16 -9.09 0.41 -9.37
C ALA A 16 -7.70 0.60 -8.76
N LEU A 17 -6.70 -0.06 -9.33
CA LEU A 17 -5.34 0.06 -8.82
C LEU A 17 -4.81 1.48 -8.98
N TYR A 18 -5.07 2.10 -10.12
CA TYR A 18 -4.63 3.47 -10.36
C TYR A 18 -5.18 4.40 -9.28
N ASP A 19 -6.48 4.29 -8.99
CA ASP A 19 -7.10 5.12 -7.96
C ASP A 19 -6.44 4.90 -6.60
N CYS A 20 -6.08 3.67 -6.29
CA CYS A 20 -5.48 3.33 -4.99
C CYS A 20 -4.02 3.80 -4.88
N LEU A 21 -3.36 4.08 -6.00
CA LEU A 21 -2.00 4.59 -5.98
C LEU A 21 -1.93 6.12 -5.85
N LEU A 22 -3.01 6.81 -6.18
CA LEU A 22 -3.04 8.27 -6.10
C LEU A 22 -2.74 8.82 -4.72
N PRO A 23 -3.25 8.24 -3.62
CA PRO A 23 -2.92 8.76 -2.29
C PRO A 23 -1.42 8.83 -2.03
N PHE A 24 -0.65 7.86 -2.51
CA PHE A 24 0.79 7.85 -2.32
C PHE A 24 1.46 8.95 -3.15
N LYS A 25 0.98 9.15 -4.36
CA LYS A 25 1.49 10.23 -5.20
C LYS A 25 1.22 11.58 -4.56
N HIS A 26 0.00 11.80 -4.10
CA HIS A 26 -0.38 13.08 -3.49
C HIS A 26 0.40 13.36 -2.22
N ALA A 27 0.70 12.35 -1.44
CA ALA A 27 1.44 12.50 -0.19
C ALA A 27 2.95 12.52 -0.39
N GLY A 28 3.44 12.27 -1.61
CA GLY A 28 4.87 12.25 -1.89
C GLY A 28 5.57 11.03 -1.31
N VAL A 29 4.87 9.91 -1.22
CA VAL A 29 5.42 8.68 -0.65
C VAL A 29 6.04 7.83 -1.76
N THR A 30 7.26 7.36 -1.51
CA THR A 30 7.98 6.50 -2.46
C THR A 30 7.62 5.05 -2.21
N LEU A 31 7.11 4.38 -3.25
CA LEU A 31 6.84 2.96 -3.19
C LEU A 31 8.06 2.20 -3.68
N THR A 32 8.44 1.16 -2.96
CA THR A 32 9.64 0.37 -3.27
C THR A 32 9.31 -1.02 -3.80
N MET A 33 8.10 -1.47 -3.57
CA MET A 33 7.67 -2.79 -4.04
C MET A 33 6.16 -2.79 -4.18
N ILE A 34 5.67 -3.44 -5.23
CA ILE A 34 4.25 -3.70 -5.39
C ILE A 34 4.08 -5.10 -5.97
N GLU A 35 3.19 -5.86 -5.37
CA GLU A 35 2.92 -7.22 -5.80
C GLU A 35 1.41 -7.45 -5.73
N SER A 36 0.86 -8.17 -6.69
CA SER A 36 -0.57 -8.44 -6.71
C SER A 36 -0.84 -9.93 -6.77
N ARG A 37 -1.92 -10.34 -6.15
CA ARG A 37 -2.39 -11.74 -6.17
C ARG A 37 -3.90 -11.76 -6.22
N PRO A 38 -4.50 -12.69 -6.98
CA PRO A 38 -5.94 -12.86 -6.90
C PRO A 38 -6.32 -13.36 -5.51
N SER A 39 -7.44 -12.88 -5.00
CA SER A 39 -7.94 -13.33 -3.73
C SER A 39 -8.49 -14.75 -3.87
N LYS A 40 -8.19 -15.61 -2.88
CA LYS A 40 -8.76 -16.95 -2.86
C LYS A 40 -10.17 -16.96 -2.32
N ARG A 41 -10.60 -15.86 -1.71
CA ARG A 41 -11.93 -15.79 -1.11
C ARG A 41 -13.00 -15.36 -2.10
N ARG A 42 -12.63 -14.44 -3.01
CA ARG A 42 -13.57 -13.89 -3.97
C ARG A 42 -12.89 -13.71 -5.31
N ASN A 43 -13.53 -14.18 -6.36
CA ASN A 43 -12.94 -14.10 -7.70
C ASN A 43 -13.02 -12.70 -8.33
N TRP A 44 -13.68 -11.75 -7.66
CA TRP A 44 -13.74 -10.35 -8.11
C TRP A 44 -12.81 -9.45 -7.30
N GLU A 45 -11.91 -10.04 -6.50
CA GLU A 45 -11.07 -9.29 -5.57
C GLU A 45 -9.60 -9.59 -5.83
N TYR A 46 -8.77 -8.56 -5.78
CA TYR A 46 -7.32 -8.69 -5.83
C TYR A 46 -6.71 -8.18 -4.55
N LEU A 47 -5.64 -8.83 -4.13
CA LEU A 47 -4.84 -8.40 -3.00
C LEU A 47 -3.58 -7.72 -3.53
N PHE A 48 -3.23 -6.59 -2.95
CA PHE A 48 -2.01 -5.87 -3.27
C PHE A 48 -1.14 -5.74 -2.03
N PHE A 49 0.14 -6.04 -2.22
CA PHE A 49 1.15 -5.90 -1.17
C PHE A 49 2.08 -4.79 -1.61
N ILE A 50 2.23 -3.77 -0.78
CA ILE A 50 3.04 -2.60 -1.12
C ILE A 50 4.01 -2.33 0.01
N ASP A 51 5.27 -2.09 -0.35
CA ASP A 51 6.27 -1.56 0.56
C ASP A 51 6.54 -0.10 0.19
N MET A 52 6.73 0.73 1.21
CA MET A 52 6.96 2.15 1.01
C MET A 52 8.02 2.65 1.99
N LEU A 53 8.72 3.70 1.61
CA LEU A 53 9.67 4.35 2.50
C LEU A 53 8.92 5.23 3.48
N GLY A 54 9.29 5.15 4.76
CA GLY A 54 8.68 5.91 5.83
C GLY A 54 8.03 5.03 6.87
N HIS A 55 7.77 5.59 8.03
CA HIS A 55 7.13 4.88 9.13
C HIS A 55 5.62 5.16 9.11
N ALA A 56 4.83 4.18 9.56
CA ALA A 56 3.38 4.31 9.56
C ALA A 56 2.89 5.53 10.36
N THR A 57 3.70 6.00 11.31
CA THR A 57 3.35 7.19 12.11
C THR A 57 3.78 8.50 11.47
N ASP A 58 4.55 8.46 10.38
CA ASP A 58 4.92 9.69 9.70
C ASP A 58 3.66 10.34 9.11
N PRO A 59 3.53 11.68 9.17
CA PRO A 59 2.30 12.34 8.72
C PRO A 59 1.92 12.02 7.27
N GLU A 60 2.88 12.01 6.36
CA GLU A 60 2.60 11.72 4.95
C GLU A 60 2.15 10.28 4.74
N ILE A 61 2.75 9.34 5.49
CA ILE A 61 2.33 7.94 5.40
C ILE A 61 0.94 7.77 5.98
N ALA A 62 0.70 8.34 7.16
CA ALA A 62 -0.60 8.25 7.81
C ALA A 62 -1.71 8.83 6.93
N GLU A 63 -1.43 9.96 6.28
CA GLU A 63 -2.40 10.61 5.40
C GLU A 63 -2.70 9.73 4.19
N ALA A 64 -1.66 9.16 3.56
CA ALA A 64 -1.84 8.29 2.40
C ALA A 64 -2.65 7.06 2.77
N LEU A 65 -2.36 6.44 3.92
CA LEU A 65 -3.10 5.25 4.35
C LEU A 65 -4.54 5.56 4.69
N LYS A 66 -4.80 6.74 5.26
CA LYS A 66 -6.15 7.17 5.57
C LYS A 66 -6.97 7.31 4.29
N GLU A 67 -6.41 7.93 3.27
CA GLU A 67 -7.10 8.08 1.99
C GLU A 67 -7.29 6.73 1.31
N LEU A 68 -6.26 5.89 1.31
CA LEU A 68 -6.35 4.55 0.72
C LEU A 68 -7.46 3.72 1.39
N ASN A 69 -7.61 3.88 2.70
CA ASN A 69 -8.62 3.12 3.44
C ASN A 69 -10.04 3.45 2.97
N THR A 70 -10.27 4.62 2.39
CA THR A 70 -11.59 4.97 1.84
C THR A 70 -11.82 4.34 0.48
N LEU A 71 -10.76 3.93 -0.21
CA LEU A 71 -10.84 3.39 -1.57
C LEU A 71 -10.77 1.88 -1.60
N ALA A 72 -10.07 1.28 -0.64
CA ALA A 72 -9.88 -0.16 -0.61
C ALA A 72 -11.04 -0.85 0.07
N HIS A 73 -11.29 -2.09 -0.31
CA HIS A 73 -12.26 -2.95 0.35
C HIS A 73 -11.79 -3.30 1.77
N SER A 74 -10.50 -3.51 1.93
CA SER A 74 -9.88 -3.71 3.23
C SER A 74 -8.42 -3.27 3.15
N LEU A 75 -7.87 -2.86 4.30
CA LEU A 75 -6.50 -2.41 4.38
C LEU A 75 -5.90 -2.88 5.70
N LYS A 76 -4.69 -3.42 5.61
CA LYS A 76 -3.98 -3.90 6.78
C LYS A 76 -2.53 -3.41 6.72
N VAL A 77 -2.06 -2.79 7.78
CA VAL A 77 -0.66 -2.43 7.92
C VAL A 77 0.06 -3.64 8.50
N LEU A 78 1.00 -4.18 7.75
CA LEU A 78 1.74 -5.37 8.16
C LEU A 78 2.83 -5.04 9.15
N GLY A 79 3.42 -3.84 9.03
CA GLY A 79 4.42 -3.40 9.97
C GLY A 79 5.28 -2.29 9.40
N SER A 80 5.99 -1.62 10.31
CA SER A 80 7.03 -0.65 9.97
C SER A 80 8.31 -1.12 10.62
N TYR A 81 9.42 -1.00 9.89
CA TYR A 81 10.70 -1.50 10.38
C TYR A 81 11.81 -0.72 9.69
N PRO A 82 13.01 -0.67 10.33
CA PRO A 82 14.14 0.01 9.70
C PRO A 82 14.51 -0.67 8.39
N CYS A 83 14.83 0.14 7.40
CA CYS A 83 15.30 -0.39 6.12
C CYS A 83 16.63 -1.07 6.32
N ALA A 84 16.76 -2.26 5.75
CA ALA A 84 18.05 -2.91 5.68
C ALA A 84 18.96 -2.06 4.79
N ILE A 85 20.25 -2.08 5.08
CA ILE A 85 21.22 -1.40 4.25
C ILE A 85 21.26 -2.11 2.90
N PRO A 86 21.13 -1.37 1.79
CA PRO A 86 21.19 -1.99 0.47
C PRO A 86 22.51 -2.70 0.28
N LEU A 87 22.45 -3.85 -0.36
CA LEU A 87 23.63 -4.65 -0.62
C LEU A 87 24.28 -4.39 -1.95
N GLU A 88 23.68 -3.57 -2.77
CA GLU A 88 24.25 -3.21 -4.07
C GLU A 88 25.02 -1.94 -4.00
#